data_9811e8d0811cb865fc4355122458576a
#
_entry.id   9811e8d0811cb865fc4355122458576a
#
_cell.length_a   1.000
_cell.length_b   1.000
_cell.length_c   1.000
_cell.angle_alpha   90.00
_cell.angle_beta   90.00
_cell.angle_gamma   90.00
#
_symmetry.space_group_name_H-M   'P 1'
#
loop_
_entity.id
_entity.type
_entity.pdbx_description
1 polymer ?
#
loop_
_entity_poly.entity_id
_entity_poly.type
_entity_poly.pdbx_seq_one_letter_code
_entity_poly.pdbx_strand_id
1 'polypeptide(L)'
;EELSSGSGFQRSRLAQVLSIRSLNVMYLSIFFLHLTLMAVFVVVPTSLEVEAGIALEQHAFVYLGALLCSVPGIYWLVQGRRYMTRPMTNLLRSLGVLFIGLALLSAGQWAPTLIGLCFFFTGFTALEAMLPSLASIYAPESARGTAMGVFASSQFIGVFFGGILGGALLGSVGAVGVWAGMAALTVAWAALLSLSHLTSPDAVEVA
;
A
#
# COMPACT_ATOMS: atom_id res chain seq x y z
N GLU A 1 -35.22 -15.85 16.97
CA GLU A 1 -35.59 -15.28 15.63
C GLU A 1 -34.80 -14.02 15.30
N GLU A 2 -34.47 -13.13 16.24
CA GLU A 2 -33.67 -11.89 15.98
C GLU A 2 -32.23 -12.17 15.52
N LEU A 3 -31.59 -13.23 15.99
CA LEU A 3 -30.21 -13.59 15.59
C LEU A 3 -30.10 -14.07 14.14
N SER A 4 -31.19 -14.64 13.57
CA SER A 4 -31.20 -15.10 12.17
C SER A 4 -31.37 -13.94 11.18
N SER A 5 -32.11 -12.90 11.53
CA SER A 5 -32.34 -11.73 10.67
C SER A 5 -31.07 -10.87 10.54
N GLY A 6 -30.28 -10.74 11.60
CA GLY A 6 -29.01 -10.00 11.60
C GLY A 6 -27.94 -10.62 10.70
N SER A 7 -27.85 -11.95 10.65
CA SER A 7 -26.85 -12.65 9.83
C SER A 7 -27.18 -12.58 8.32
N GLY A 8 -28.45 -12.61 7.95
CA GLY A 8 -28.89 -12.46 6.55
C GLY A 8 -28.61 -11.05 6.01
N PHE A 9 -28.85 -10.03 6.82
CA PHE A 9 -28.60 -8.63 6.50
C PHE A 9 -27.10 -8.32 6.33
N GLN A 10 -26.24 -8.88 7.19
CA GLN A 10 -24.80 -8.75 7.07
C GLN A 10 -24.26 -9.45 5.82
N ARG A 11 -24.73 -10.64 5.49
CA ARG A 11 -24.33 -11.37 4.26
C ARG A 11 -24.71 -10.62 3.00
N SER A 12 -25.89 -10.01 2.96
CA SER A 12 -26.31 -9.21 1.80
C SER A 12 -25.44 -7.97 1.60
N ARG A 13 -25.04 -7.27 2.68
CA ARG A 13 -24.13 -6.13 2.63
C ARG A 13 -22.72 -6.54 2.19
N LEU A 14 -22.21 -7.68 2.66
CA LEU A 14 -20.93 -8.20 2.22
C LEU A 14 -20.93 -8.53 0.73
N ALA A 15 -21.97 -9.22 0.24
CA ALA A 15 -22.12 -9.49 -1.18
C ALA A 15 -22.22 -8.20 -2.01
N GLN A 16 -22.92 -7.19 -1.51
CA GLN A 16 -23.03 -5.87 -2.14
C GLN A 16 -21.67 -5.21 -2.29
N VAL A 17 -20.85 -5.10 -1.22
CA VAL A 17 -19.56 -4.42 -1.29
C VAL A 17 -18.53 -5.18 -2.13
N LEU A 18 -18.61 -6.52 -2.17
CA LEU A 18 -17.74 -7.35 -3.00
C LEU A 18 -18.15 -7.34 -4.49
N SER A 19 -19.38 -6.94 -4.83
CA SER A 19 -19.78 -6.77 -6.23
C SER A 19 -19.29 -5.46 -6.86
N ILE A 20 -18.84 -4.48 -6.05
CA ILE A 20 -18.40 -3.18 -6.54
C ILE A 20 -16.93 -3.26 -6.97
N ARG A 21 -16.69 -3.12 -8.29
CA ARG A 21 -15.37 -3.23 -8.90
C ARG A 21 -14.35 -2.23 -8.29
N SER A 22 -14.75 -0.98 -8.08
CA SER A 22 -13.87 0.05 -7.51
C SER A 22 -13.42 -0.29 -6.09
N LEU A 23 -14.31 -0.86 -5.27
CA LEU A 23 -13.97 -1.33 -3.92
C LEU A 23 -12.98 -2.51 -3.97
N ASN A 24 -13.20 -3.48 -4.87
CA ASN A 24 -12.29 -4.62 -5.02
C ASN A 24 -10.88 -4.16 -5.42
N VAL A 25 -10.78 -3.13 -6.27
CA VAL A 25 -9.49 -2.52 -6.60
C VAL A 25 -8.84 -1.89 -5.37
N MET A 26 -9.61 -1.22 -4.49
CA MET A 26 -9.08 -0.66 -3.24
C MET A 26 -8.64 -1.75 -2.26
N TYR A 27 -9.41 -2.85 -2.14
CA TYR A 27 -9.07 -3.99 -1.29
C TYR A 27 -7.79 -4.68 -1.73
N LEU A 28 -7.63 -4.91 -3.04
CA LEU A 28 -6.40 -5.47 -3.59
C LEU A 28 -5.23 -4.49 -3.45
N SER A 29 -5.47 -3.19 -3.60
CA SER A 29 -4.42 -2.18 -3.47
C SER A 29 -3.87 -2.10 -2.04
N ILE A 30 -4.72 -2.09 -1.02
CA ILE A 30 -4.26 -2.06 0.37
C ILE A 30 -3.57 -3.38 0.75
N PHE A 31 -4.04 -4.50 0.24
CA PHE A 31 -3.39 -5.79 0.38
C PHE A 31 -1.96 -5.77 -0.18
N PHE A 32 -1.76 -5.34 -1.43
CA PHE A 32 -0.43 -5.26 -2.05
C PHE A 32 0.48 -4.25 -1.36
N LEU A 33 -0.06 -3.12 -0.90
CA LEU A 33 0.70 -2.10 -0.18
C LEU A 33 1.32 -2.68 1.10
N HIS A 34 0.52 -3.39 1.90
CA HIS A 34 0.98 -3.95 3.17
C HIS A 34 1.79 -5.24 3.00
N LEU A 35 1.51 -6.01 1.96
CA LEU A 35 2.36 -7.13 1.56
C LEU A 35 3.77 -6.63 1.23
N THR A 36 3.87 -5.57 0.42
CA THR A 36 5.16 -4.96 0.07
C THR A 36 5.85 -4.40 1.30
N LEU A 37 5.13 -3.67 2.17
CA LEU A 37 5.68 -3.13 3.42
C LEU A 37 6.35 -4.23 4.24
N MET A 38 5.62 -5.29 4.54
CA MET A 38 6.12 -6.35 5.43
C MET A 38 7.27 -7.14 4.81
N ALA A 39 7.19 -7.45 3.50
CA ALA A 39 8.29 -8.11 2.80
C ALA A 39 9.57 -7.26 2.82
N VAL A 40 9.45 -5.96 2.62
CA VAL A 40 10.58 -5.00 2.70
C VAL A 40 11.15 -4.94 4.11
N PHE A 41 10.29 -4.89 5.14
CA PHE A 41 10.74 -4.82 6.54
C PHE A 41 11.38 -6.09 7.08
N VAL A 42 11.24 -7.22 6.38
CA VAL A 42 12.04 -8.43 6.66
C VAL A 42 13.52 -8.22 6.30
N VAL A 43 13.82 -7.39 5.29
CA VAL A 43 15.20 -7.19 4.76
C VAL A 43 15.84 -5.90 5.27
N VAL A 44 15.09 -4.81 5.40
CA VAL A 44 15.62 -3.47 5.71
C VAL A 44 16.50 -3.44 6.96
N PRO A 45 16.16 -4.07 8.10
CA PRO A 45 17.02 -4.04 9.28
C PRO A 45 18.41 -4.61 8.98
N THR A 46 18.49 -5.74 8.28
CA THR A 46 19.75 -6.37 7.90
C THR A 46 20.53 -5.50 6.91
N SER A 47 19.85 -4.89 5.94
CA SER A 47 20.49 -3.97 4.98
C SER A 47 21.07 -2.73 5.68
N LEU A 48 20.39 -2.20 6.70
CA LEU A 48 20.91 -1.07 7.48
C LEU A 48 22.19 -1.46 8.26
N GLU A 49 22.22 -2.65 8.85
CA GLU A 49 23.41 -3.12 9.59
C GLU A 49 24.57 -3.48 8.66
N VAL A 50 24.33 -4.32 7.66
CA VAL A 50 25.39 -4.94 6.85
C VAL A 50 25.84 -4.02 5.72
N GLU A 51 24.92 -3.35 5.03
CA GLU A 51 25.23 -2.54 3.84
C GLU A 51 25.47 -1.07 4.18
N ALA A 52 24.71 -0.51 5.15
CA ALA A 52 24.86 0.88 5.56
C ALA A 52 25.75 1.07 6.78
N GLY A 53 26.12 0.00 7.50
CA GLY A 53 26.94 0.07 8.69
C GLY A 53 26.28 0.77 9.89
N ILE A 54 24.94 0.77 9.94
CA ILE A 54 24.15 1.46 10.97
C ILE A 54 23.74 0.46 12.04
N ALA A 55 24.19 0.69 13.27
CA ALA A 55 23.87 -0.18 14.41
C ALA A 55 22.35 -0.21 14.71
N LEU A 56 21.87 -1.35 15.22
CA LEU A 56 20.43 -1.60 15.48
C LEU A 56 19.79 -0.51 16.36
N GLU A 57 20.52 0.00 17.35
CA GLU A 57 20.07 1.07 18.25
C GLU A 57 19.76 2.39 17.52
N GLN A 58 20.33 2.58 16.33
CA GLN A 58 20.14 3.78 15.50
C GLN A 58 19.01 3.65 14.48
N HIS A 59 18.48 2.44 14.24
CA HIS A 59 17.44 2.20 13.22
C HIS A 59 16.18 3.06 13.43
N ALA A 60 15.77 3.28 14.70
CA ALA A 60 14.62 4.13 15.00
C ALA A 60 14.81 5.57 14.49
N PHE A 61 16.03 6.11 14.62
CA PHE A 61 16.36 7.46 14.13
C PHE A 61 16.39 7.50 12.60
N VAL A 62 16.87 6.43 11.96
CA VAL A 62 16.83 6.30 10.48
C VAL A 62 15.42 6.29 9.97
N TYR A 63 14.53 5.47 10.54
CA TYR A 63 13.12 5.42 10.14
C TYR A 63 12.41 6.75 10.40
N LEU A 64 12.64 7.37 11.56
CA LEU A 64 12.08 8.68 11.87
C LEU A 64 12.57 9.75 10.88
N GLY A 65 13.87 9.77 10.59
CA GLY A 65 14.46 10.67 9.62
C GLY A 65 13.89 10.49 8.22
N ALA A 66 13.76 9.24 7.75
CA ALA A 66 13.16 8.92 6.45
C ALA A 66 11.68 9.33 6.37
N LEU A 67 10.91 9.11 7.45
CA LEU A 67 9.52 9.57 7.54
C LEU A 67 9.42 11.09 7.50
N LEU A 68 10.26 11.81 8.24
CA LEU A 68 10.26 13.28 8.21
C LEU A 68 10.68 13.82 6.84
N CYS A 69 11.68 13.22 6.20
CA CYS A 69 12.10 13.56 4.84
C CYS A 69 11.02 13.26 3.79
N SER A 70 10.12 12.31 4.05
CA SER A 70 9.02 11.98 3.14
C SER A 70 7.88 13.01 3.12
N VAL A 71 7.73 13.83 4.18
CA VAL A 71 6.61 14.76 4.36
C VAL A 71 6.39 15.72 3.17
N PRO A 72 7.42 16.40 2.62
CA PRO A 72 7.22 17.27 1.44
C PRO A 72 6.71 16.50 0.22
N GLY A 73 7.21 15.29 -0.01
CA GLY A 73 6.78 14.42 -1.11
C GLY A 73 5.35 13.94 -0.94
N ILE A 74 4.95 13.55 0.27
CA ILE A 74 3.57 13.19 0.61
C ILE A 74 2.65 14.38 0.36
N TYR A 75 3.00 15.57 0.86
CA TYR A 75 2.23 16.78 0.64
C TYR A 75 2.01 17.05 -0.85
N TRP A 76 3.06 16.92 -1.66
CA TRP A 76 2.99 17.11 -3.11
C TRP A 76 2.09 16.06 -3.80
N LEU A 77 2.13 14.78 -3.39
CA LEU A 77 1.33 13.69 -3.96
C LEU A 77 -0.16 13.77 -3.56
N VAL A 78 -0.45 14.18 -2.32
CA VAL A 78 -1.81 14.19 -1.75
C VAL A 78 -2.43 15.60 -1.79
N GLN A 79 -1.72 16.61 -2.30
CA GLN A 79 -2.13 18.01 -2.28
C GLN A 79 -3.51 18.26 -2.89
N GLY A 80 -4.46 18.71 -2.05
CA GLY A 80 -5.75 19.24 -2.43
C GLY A 80 -6.72 18.21 -3.02
N ARG A 81 -7.79 18.70 -3.69
CA ARG A 81 -8.79 17.86 -4.39
C ARG A 81 -8.23 17.09 -5.60
N ARG A 82 -6.94 17.26 -5.93
CA ARG A 82 -6.33 16.62 -7.11
C ARG A 82 -6.42 15.10 -7.10
N TYR A 83 -6.26 14.45 -5.94
CA TYR A 83 -6.38 12.99 -5.87
C TYR A 83 -7.84 12.52 -6.04
N MET A 84 -8.82 13.36 -5.73
CA MET A 84 -10.23 13.06 -5.95
C MET A 84 -10.63 13.20 -7.42
N THR A 85 -10.14 14.24 -8.12
CA THR A 85 -10.47 14.44 -9.53
C THR A 85 -9.75 13.50 -10.50
N ARG A 86 -8.55 13.02 -10.11
CA ARG A 86 -7.73 12.09 -10.92
C ARG A 86 -7.11 10.99 -10.05
N PRO A 87 -7.93 10.15 -9.40
CA PRO A 87 -7.44 9.17 -8.43
C PRO A 87 -6.43 8.21 -9.04
N MET A 88 -6.69 7.69 -10.25
CA MET A 88 -5.80 6.79 -10.96
C MET A 88 -4.40 7.38 -11.17
N THR A 89 -4.32 8.63 -11.65
CA THR A 89 -3.04 9.28 -11.93
C THR A 89 -2.21 9.44 -10.64
N ASN A 90 -2.86 9.79 -9.53
CA ASN A 90 -2.16 10.01 -8.27
C ASN A 90 -1.74 8.68 -7.60
N LEU A 91 -2.57 7.63 -7.68
CA LEU A 91 -2.19 6.29 -7.25
C LEU A 91 -0.98 5.77 -8.03
N LEU A 92 -0.98 5.91 -9.37
CA LEU A 92 0.14 5.50 -10.22
C LEU A 92 1.42 6.31 -9.96
N ARG A 93 1.31 7.62 -9.70
CA ARG A 93 2.48 8.45 -9.31
C ARG A 93 3.07 7.98 -7.98
N SER A 94 2.21 7.72 -6.98
CA SER A 94 2.67 7.22 -5.67
C SER A 94 3.31 5.85 -5.77
N LEU A 95 2.78 4.95 -6.62
CA LEU A 95 3.40 3.67 -6.94
C LEU A 95 4.76 3.85 -7.65
N GLY A 96 4.87 4.81 -8.57
CA GLY A 96 6.14 5.12 -9.23
C GLY A 96 7.21 5.60 -8.22
N VAL A 97 6.82 6.43 -7.26
CA VAL A 97 7.70 6.89 -6.18
C VAL A 97 8.12 5.72 -5.27
N LEU A 98 7.18 4.85 -4.90
CA LEU A 98 7.46 3.64 -4.14
C LEU A 98 8.41 2.69 -4.88
N PHE A 99 8.18 2.49 -6.19
CA PHE A 99 9.05 1.68 -7.04
C PHE A 99 10.49 2.24 -7.11
N ILE A 100 10.66 3.55 -7.23
CA ILE A 100 11.99 4.20 -7.17
C ILE A 100 12.65 3.90 -5.83
N GLY A 101 11.89 3.98 -4.71
CA GLY A 101 12.37 3.59 -3.39
C GLY A 101 12.89 2.15 -3.35
N LEU A 102 12.13 1.18 -3.87
CA LEU A 102 12.54 -0.22 -3.96
C LEU A 102 13.80 -0.42 -4.81
N ALA A 103 13.89 0.27 -5.94
CA ALA A 103 15.05 0.21 -6.83
C ALA A 103 16.31 0.75 -6.14
N LEU A 104 16.21 1.84 -5.38
CA LEU A 104 17.32 2.39 -4.62
C LEU A 104 17.73 1.48 -3.46
N LEU A 105 16.77 0.88 -2.75
CA LEU A 105 17.03 -0.08 -1.67
C LEU A 105 17.79 -1.32 -2.18
N SER A 106 17.55 -1.73 -3.43
CA SER A 106 18.24 -2.88 -4.02
C SER A 106 19.70 -2.63 -4.38
N ALA A 107 20.17 -1.38 -4.32
CA ALA A 107 21.55 -1.03 -4.70
C ALA A 107 22.61 -1.46 -3.67
N GLY A 108 22.21 -1.79 -2.43
CA GLY A 108 23.11 -2.35 -1.41
C GLY A 108 24.24 -1.41 -0.94
N GLN A 109 23.99 -0.11 -0.93
CA GLN A 109 24.95 0.90 -0.49
C GLN A 109 24.29 1.89 0.48
N TRP A 110 25.04 2.44 1.41
CA TRP A 110 24.51 3.29 2.48
C TRP A 110 23.66 4.47 1.96
N ALA A 111 24.14 5.24 0.96
CA ALA A 111 23.44 6.42 0.48
C ALA A 111 22.16 6.06 -0.31
N PRO A 112 22.16 5.13 -1.30
CA PRO A 112 20.94 4.64 -1.92
C PRO A 112 19.95 4.05 -0.93
N THR A 113 20.38 3.32 0.10
CA THR A 113 19.49 2.73 1.12
C THR A 113 18.74 3.82 1.88
N LEU A 114 19.42 4.87 2.36
CA LEU A 114 18.75 5.96 3.08
C LEU A 114 17.82 6.78 2.19
N ILE A 115 18.26 7.11 0.97
CA ILE A 115 17.42 7.81 -0.02
C ILE A 115 16.24 6.94 -0.42
N GLY A 116 16.48 5.65 -0.63
CA GLY A 116 15.45 4.66 -0.97
C GLY A 116 14.35 4.56 0.08
N LEU A 117 14.70 4.60 1.36
CA LEU A 117 13.73 4.66 2.46
C LEU A 117 12.86 5.92 2.40
N CYS A 118 13.44 7.08 2.08
CA CYS A 118 12.68 8.32 1.94
C CYS A 118 11.65 8.21 0.80
N PHE A 119 12.04 7.69 -0.37
CA PHE A 119 11.14 7.47 -1.50
C PHE A 119 10.09 6.41 -1.19
N PHE A 120 10.49 5.30 -0.57
CA PHE A 120 9.58 4.23 -0.18
C PHE A 120 8.50 4.74 0.77
N PHE A 121 8.86 5.42 1.86
CA PHE A 121 7.90 6.00 2.79
C PHE A 121 7.05 7.10 2.16
N THR A 122 7.60 7.90 1.24
CA THR A 122 6.81 8.89 0.50
C THR A 122 5.69 8.22 -0.29
N GLY A 123 6.01 7.22 -1.11
CA GLY A 123 5.03 6.49 -1.91
C GLY A 123 4.04 5.71 -1.03
N PHE A 124 4.55 5.00 -0.03
CA PHE A 124 3.76 4.21 0.91
C PHE A 124 2.73 5.08 1.65
N THR A 125 3.18 6.15 2.32
CA THR A 125 2.30 7.00 3.13
C THR A 125 1.28 7.76 2.28
N ALA A 126 1.66 8.17 1.05
CA ALA A 126 0.72 8.78 0.12
C ALA A 126 -0.40 7.79 -0.27
N LEU A 127 -0.07 6.54 -0.57
CA LEU A 127 -1.05 5.49 -0.86
C LEU A 127 -1.90 5.17 0.37
N GLU A 128 -1.28 5.05 1.55
CA GLU A 128 -1.96 4.80 2.83
C GLU A 128 -2.98 5.89 3.18
N ALA A 129 -2.72 7.14 2.81
CA ALA A 129 -3.67 8.24 2.98
C ALA A 129 -4.81 8.22 1.96
N MET A 130 -4.53 7.88 0.69
CA MET A 130 -5.50 7.93 -0.40
C MET A 130 -6.43 6.72 -0.45
N LEU A 131 -5.92 5.51 -0.23
CA LEU A 131 -6.71 4.28 -0.41
C LEU A 131 -7.92 4.18 0.51
N PRO A 132 -7.86 4.42 1.84
CA PRO A 132 -9.03 4.36 2.70
C PRO A 132 -10.03 5.47 2.40
N SER A 133 -9.56 6.67 2.00
CA SER A 133 -10.42 7.76 1.57
C SER A 133 -11.25 7.37 0.33
N LEU A 134 -10.59 6.83 -0.70
CA LEU A 134 -11.26 6.36 -1.91
C LEU A 134 -12.20 5.18 -1.62
N ALA A 135 -11.78 4.22 -0.79
CA ALA A 135 -12.64 3.10 -0.39
C ALA A 135 -13.92 3.57 0.31
N SER A 136 -13.80 4.59 1.19
CA SER A 136 -14.96 5.18 1.87
C SER A 136 -15.91 5.90 0.91
N ILE A 137 -15.38 6.58 -0.12
CA ILE A 137 -16.19 7.29 -1.13
C ILE A 137 -16.89 6.31 -2.08
N TYR A 138 -16.23 5.24 -2.50
CA TYR A 138 -16.84 4.22 -3.36
C TYR A 138 -17.84 3.32 -2.63
N ALA A 139 -17.85 3.34 -1.30
CA ALA A 139 -18.74 2.50 -0.49
C ALA A 139 -20.15 3.10 -0.42
N PRO A 140 -21.21 2.30 -0.66
CA PRO A 140 -22.58 2.73 -0.40
C PRO A 140 -22.75 3.14 1.07
N GLU A 141 -23.49 4.21 1.34
CA GLU A 141 -23.71 4.69 2.72
C GLU A 141 -24.23 3.61 3.64
N SER A 142 -25.19 2.81 3.17
CA SER A 142 -25.79 1.71 3.93
C SER A 142 -24.85 0.57 4.28
N ALA A 143 -23.71 0.44 3.56
CA ALA A 143 -22.73 -0.64 3.71
C ALA A 143 -21.29 -0.16 3.97
N ARG A 144 -21.09 1.15 4.25
CA ARG A 144 -19.75 1.76 4.44
C ARG A 144 -18.96 1.07 5.54
N GLY A 145 -19.57 0.75 6.67
CA GLY A 145 -18.91 0.01 7.76
C GLY A 145 -18.43 -1.38 7.31
N THR A 146 -19.24 -2.10 6.54
CA THR A 146 -18.87 -3.41 5.98
C THR A 146 -17.72 -3.27 4.97
N ALA A 147 -17.76 -2.26 4.10
CA ALA A 147 -16.70 -1.97 3.14
C ALA A 147 -15.37 -1.69 3.82
N MET A 148 -15.36 -0.85 4.88
CA MET A 148 -14.15 -0.54 5.64
C MET A 148 -13.65 -1.74 6.45
N GLY A 149 -14.55 -2.62 6.91
CA GLY A 149 -14.17 -3.88 7.54
C GLY A 149 -13.45 -4.83 6.58
N VAL A 150 -13.94 -4.98 5.33
CA VAL A 150 -13.25 -5.75 4.29
C VAL A 150 -11.90 -5.12 3.93
N PHE A 151 -11.84 -3.78 3.84
CA PHE A 151 -10.61 -3.04 3.59
C PHE A 151 -9.54 -3.33 4.65
N ALA A 152 -9.89 -3.21 5.94
CA ALA A 152 -8.98 -3.50 7.04
C ALA A 152 -8.57 -4.99 7.07
N SER A 153 -9.49 -5.91 6.78
CA SER A 153 -9.16 -7.34 6.66
C SER A 153 -8.16 -7.59 5.54
N SER A 154 -8.34 -6.97 4.38
CA SER A 154 -7.40 -7.06 3.25
C SER A 154 -6.02 -6.53 3.61
N GLN A 155 -5.94 -5.44 4.36
CA GLN A 155 -4.72 -4.87 4.90
C GLN A 155 -3.95 -5.88 5.75
N PHE A 156 -4.61 -6.48 6.77
CA PHE A 156 -3.96 -7.44 7.67
C PHE A 156 -3.58 -8.75 6.97
N ILE A 157 -4.39 -9.20 6.00
CA ILE A 157 -4.03 -10.34 5.15
C ILE A 157 -2.76 -10.02 4.34
N GLY A 158 -2.63 -8.79 3.83
CA GLY A 158 -1.42 -8.31 3.16
C GLY A 158 -0.19 -8.34 4.08
N VAL A 159 -0.31 -7.85 5.31
CA VAL A 159 0.73 -7.92 6.35
C VAL A 159 1.20 -9.37 6.56
N PHE A 160 0.25 -10.30 6.75
CA PHE A 160 0.54 -11.70 6.98
C PHE A 160 1.30 -12.35 5.82
N PHE A 161 0.77 -12.23 4.60
CA PHE A 161 1.43 -12.81 3.42
C PHE A 161 2.74 -12.11 3.06
N GLY A 162 2.87 -10.82 3.36
CA GLY A 162 4.10 -10.06 3.15
C GLY A 162 5.26 -10.59 4.00
N GLY A 163 5.00 -10.89 5.27
CA GLY A 163 5.99 -11.50 6.15
C GLY A 163 6.41 -12.91 5.67
N ILE A 164 5.46 -13.75 5.29
CA ILE A 164 5.73 -15.10 4.76
C ILE A 164 6.53 -15.03 3.46
N LEU A 165 6.07 -14.23 2.50
CA LEU A 165 6.71 -14.12 1.19
C LEU A 165 8.09 -13.49 1.29
N GLY A 166 8.23 -12.42 2.10
CA GLY A 166 9.50 -11.77 2.36
C GLY A 166 10.50 -12.72 2.99
N GLY A 167 10.09 -13.47 4.03
CA GLY A 167 10.94 -14.47 4.67
C GLY A 167 11.33 -15.62 3.74
N ALA A 168 10.40 -16.14 2.94
CA ALA A 168 10.66 -17.20 1.98
C ALA A 168 11.62 -16.76 0.87
N LEU A 169 11.43 -15.55 0.31
CA LEU A 169 12.33 -14.99 -0.70
C LEU A 169 13.72 -14.71 -0.12
N LEU A 170 13.80 -14.14 1.09
CA LEU A 170 15.07 -13.90 1.76
C LEU A 170 15.83 -15.20 2.01
N GLY A 171 15.15 -16.25 2.47
CA GLY A 171 15.77 -17.54 2.74
C GLY A 171 16.20 -18.33 1.50
N SER A 172 15.53 -18.15 0.35
CA SER A 172 15.79 -18.91 -0.88
C SER A 172 16.68 -18.19 -1.89
N VAL A 173 16.52 -16.88 -2.05
CA VAL A 173 17.19 -16.07 -3.09
C VAL A 173 18.00 -14.91 -2.50
N GLY A 174 17.84 -14.66 -1.19
CA GLY A 174 18.49 -13.55 -0.49
C GLY A 174 17.75 -12.22 -0.67
N ALA A 175 18.36 -11.13 -0.19
CA ALA A 175 17.77 -9.78 -0.21
C ALA A 175 17.37 -9.35 -1.63
N VAL A 176 18.19 -9.67 -2.64
CA VAL A 176 17.91 -9.35 -4.05
C VAL A 176 16.59 -9.95 -4.51
N GLY A 177 16.26 -11.18 -4.05
CA GLY A 177 14.98 -11.83 -4.36
C GLY A 177 13.79 -11.05 -3.80
N VAL A 178 13.91 -10.48 -2.61
CA VAL A 178 12.84 -9.66 -2.00
C VAL A 178 12.67 -8.35 -2.78
N TRP A 179 13.75 -7.65 -3.09
CA TRP A 179 13.70 -6.40 -3.86
C TRP A 179 13.09 -6.61 -5.24
N ALA A 180 13.57 -7.61 -5.99
CA ALA A 180 13.08 -7.93 -7.33
C ALA A 180 11.61 -8.38 -7.29
N GLY A 181 11.23 -9.21 -6.32
CA GLY A 181 9.86 -9.68 -6.14
C GLY A 181 8.89 -8.53 -5.84
N MET A 182 9.26 -7.61 -4.94
CA MET A 182 8.42 -6.47 -4.60
C MET A 182 8.36 -5.44 -5.73
N ALA A 183 9.44 -5.24 -6.47
CA ALA A 183 9.45 -4.41 -7.68
C ALA A 183 8.52 -4.99 -8.77
N ALA A 184 8.61 -6.28 -9.04
CA ALA A 184 7.73 -6.97 -9.99
C ALA A 184 6.25 -6.89 -9.56
N LEU A 185 5.97 -7.09 -8.26
CA LEU A 185 4.63 -6.94 -7.70
C LEU A 185 4.09 -5.52 -7.89
N THR A 186 4.92 -4.50 -7.64
CA THR A 186 4.54 -3.09 -7.82
C THR A 186 4.20 -2.77 -9.27
N VAL A 187 4.95 -3.33 -10.24
CA VAL A 187 4.64 -3.20 -11.68
C VAL A 187 3.33 -3.90 -12.03
N ALA A 188 3.12 -5.13 -11.54
CA ALA A 188 1.87 -5.86 -11.76
C ALA A 188 0.66 -5.12 -11.15
N TRP A 189 0.83 -4.55 -9.96
CA TRP A 189 -0.20 -3.72 -9.33
C TRP A 189 -0.48 -2.44 -10.12
N ALA A 190 0.54 -1.74 -10.63
CA ALA A 190 0.36 -0.57 -11.49
C ALA A 190 -0.40 -0.92 -12.79
N ALA A 191 -0.11 -2.08 -13.39
CA ALA A 191 -0.83 -2.59 -14.55
C ALA A 191 -2.30 -2.89 -14.21
N LEU A 192 -2.58 -3.54 -13.07
CA LEU A 192 -3.94 -3.81 -12.59
C LEU A 192 -4.73 -2.51 -12.41
N LEU A 193 -4.11 -1.49 -11.78
CA LEU A 193 -4.73 -0.18 -11.60
C LEU A 193 -5.04 0.46 -12.96
N SER A 194 -4.08 0.47 -13.88
CA SER A 194 -4.24 1.07 -15.21
C SER A 194 -5.40 0.44 -16.00
N LEU A 195 -5.64 -0.86 -15.83
CA LEU A 195 -6.71 -1.61 -16.48
C LEU A 195 -8.07 -1.48 -15.75
N SER A 196 -8.10 -0.95 -14.53
CA SER A 196 -9.30 -0.95 -13.70
C SER A 196 -10.34 0.10 -14.09
N HIS A 197 -9.98 1.13 -14.87
CA HIS A 197 -10.86 2.22 -15.29
C HIS A 197 -11.68 2.81 -14.11
N LEU A 198 -11.00 3.21 -13.03
CA LEU A 198 -11.66 3.83 -11.88
C LEU A 198 -12.39 5.10 -12.32
N THR A 199 -13.67 5.17 -12.05
CA THR A 199 -14.47 6.39 -12.22
C THR A 199 -14.01 7.46 -11.23
N SER A 200 -14.08 8.74 -11.62
CA SER A 200 -13.82 9.81 -10.67
C SER A 200 -14.89 9.79 -9.57
N PRO A 201 -14.54 10.02 -8.31
CA PRO A 201 -15.50 10.10 -7.20
C PRO A 201 -16.64 11.09 -7.45
N ASP A 202 -16.37 12.20 -8.14
CA ASP A 202 -17.37 13.21 -8.50
C ASP A 202 -18.50 12.64 -9.41
N ALA A 203 -18.24 11.54 -10.14
CA ALA A 203 -19.23 10.86 -10.97
C ALA A 203 -20.11 9.89 -10.16
N VAL A 204 -19.73 9.54 -8.94
CA VAL A 204 -20.48 8.63 -8.06
C VAL A 204 -21.52 9.40 -7.23
N GLU A 205 -21.28 10.69 -6.92
CA GLU A 205 -22.24 11.54 -6.19
C GLU A 205 -23.44 11.98 -7.04
N VAL A 206 -23.38 11.86 -8.37
CA VAL A 206 -24.42 12.33 -9.31
C VAL A 206 -25.34 11.19 -9.78
N ALA A 207 -25.04 9.94 -9.42
CA ALA A 207 -25.80 8.75 -9.81
C ALA A 207 -26.56 8.14 -8.62
#